data_f35df9b313be4c3581841ff3761aa088
#
_entry.id   f35df9b313be4c3581841ff3761aa088
#
_cell.length_a   1.000
_cell.length_b   1.000
_cell.length_c   1.000
_cell.angle_alpha   90.00
_cell.angle_beta   90.00
_cell.angle_gamma   90.00
#
_symmetry.space_group_name_H-M   'P 1'
#
loop_
_entity.id
_entity.type
_entity.pdbx_description
1 polymer ?
#
loop_
_entity_poly.entity_id
_entity_poly.type
_entity_poly.pdbx_seq_one_letter_code
_entity_poly.pdbx_strand_id
1 'polypeptide(L)'
;MIDSMEKGYKVNGHVVQFLDVMCGDAWKKKGYHGPVICNYADGSEYQGEWQDGKRHGIGTYISPTGTRYEGEWENDGASGHGVCHYADGMKYDGQFENGERHGKGVLISPEGDRYEGQFKYDLLNGEGIYIWGDGVRSEGEFREGKPWNVVGYDEYGEICGLLVDGKLQEVYTGSHRCATQSEYQEEETKLLTENRR
;
A
#
# COMPACT_ATOMS: atom_id res chain seq x y z
N MET A 1 -19.53 12.80 36.88
CA MET A 1 -19.82 11.56 36.20
C MET A 1 -19.29 11.73 34.80
N ILE A 2 -18.11 11.21 34.53
CA ILE A 2 -17.51 11.22 33.17
C ILE A 2 -17.97 9.92 32.52
N ASP A 3 -18.80 10.08 31.49
CA ASP A 3 -19.34 8.99 30.70
C ASP A 3 -18.16 8.25 30.05
N SER A 4 -17.87 7.04 30.49
CA SER A 4 -16.83 6.20 29.93
C SER A 4 -17.33 5.67 28.59
N MET A 5 -17.15 6.45 27.52
CA MET A 5 -17.32 5.93 26.16
C MET A 5 -16.26 4.83 25.98
N GLU A 6 -16.72 3.61 25.77
CA GLU A 6 -15.94 2.49 25.26
C GLU A 6 -15.38 2.90 23.89
N LYS A 7 -14.17 3.45 23.87
CA LYS A 7 -13.46 3.75 22.63
C LYS A 7 -12.71 2.51 22.20
N GLY A 8 -13.27 1.78 21.26
CA GLY A 8 -12.59 0.71 20.54
C GLY A 8 -12.37 1.14 19.08
N TYR A 9 -11.33 0.64 18.44
CA TYR A 9 -11.15 0.77 16.99
C TYR A 9 -11.13 -0.62 16.34
N LYS A 10 -11.51 -0.67 15.04
CA LYS A 10 -11.51 -1.91 14.28
C LYS A 10 -10.34 -1.88 13.30
N VAL A 11 -9.53 -2.94 13.32
CA VAL A 11 -8.53 -3.22 12.30
C VAL A 11 -8.76 -4.65 11.81
N ASN A 12 -8.86 -4.84 10.52
CA ASN A 12 -9.11 -6.15 9.88
C ASN A 12 -10.31 -6.92 10.49
N GLY A 13 -11.37 -6.19 10.89
CA GLY A 13 -12.56 -6.80 11.49
C GLY A 13 -12.47 -7.12 12.99
N HIS A 14 -11.31 -6.97 13.61
CA HIS A 14 -11.12 -7.13 15.04
C HIS A 14 -11.37 -5.82 15.79
N VAL A 15 -12.13 -5.89 16.88
CA VAL A 15 -12.35 -4.75 17.79
C VAL A 15 -11.28 -4.76 18.84
N VAL A 16 -10.42 -3.75 18.88
CA VAL A 16 -9.48 -3.51 19.96
C VAL A 16 -10.14 -2.52 20.93
N GLN A 17 -10.42 -2.96 22.15
CA GLN A 17 -10.99 -2.12 23.19
C GLN A 17 -9.88 -1.46 24.00
N PHE A 18 -9.92 -0.14 24.11
CA PHE A 18 -9.05 0.61 25.02
C PHE A 18 -9.63 0.56 26.43
N LEU A 19 -9.20 -0.36 27.24
CA LEU A 19 -9.55 -0.39 28.66
C LEU A 19 -8.77 0.65 29.47
N ASP A 20 -7.55 1.01 29.02
CA ASP A 20 -6.72 2.06 29.62
C ASP A 20 -5.89 2.78 28.56
N VAL A 21 -6.35 3.96 28.12
CA VAL A 21 -5.55 4.84 27.27
C VAL A 21 -4.63 5.67 28.13
N MET A 22 -3.34 5.49 28.00
CA MET A 22 -2.35 6.30 28.71
C MET A 22 -2.29 7.71 28.12
N CYS A 23 -2.60 8.73 28.92
CA CYS A 23 -2.41 10.13 28.58
C CYS A 23 -1.04 10.62 29.06
N GLY A 24 -0.36 11.45 28.24
CA GLY A 24 0.96 11.99 28.57
C GLY A 24 2.12 11.10 28.10
N ASP A 25 3.33 11.32 28.64
CA ASP A 25 4.58 10.72 28.17
C ASP A 25 4.90 9.35 28.78
N ALA A 26 3.95 8.71 29.47
CA ALA A 26 4.19 7.42 30.17
C ALA A 26 4.52 6.27 29.21
N TRP A 27 3.98 6.33 27.98
CA TRP A 27 4.22 5.36 26.93
C TRP A 27 5.66 5.40 26.36
N LYS A 28 6.38 6.53 26.56
CA LYS A 28 7.80 6.66 26.18
C LYS A 28 8.74 5.90 27.09
N LYS A 29 8.24 5.40 28.23
CA LYS A 29 9.07 4.68 29.18
C LYS A 29 9.36 3.25 28.69
N LYS A 30 10.60 2.82 28.85
CA LYS A 30 10.99 1.41 28.63
C LYS A 30 10.14 0.50 29.51
N GLY A 31 9.65 -0.60 28.92
CA GLY A 31 8.79 -1.57 29.59
C GLY A 31 7.29 -1.27 29.53
N TYR A 32 6.87 -0.17 28.87
CA TYR A 32 5.45 0.01 28.59
C TYR A 32 5.03 -0.85 27.41
N HIS A 33 3.94 -1.58 27.58
CA HIS A 33 3.26 -2.36 26.53
C HIS A 33 1.77 -2.08 26.64
N GLY A 34 1.16 -1.62 25.56
CA GLY A 34 -0.28 -1.37 25.53
C GLY A 34 -0.72 -0.28 24.54
N PRO A 35 -2.03 0.01 24.52
CA PRO A 35 -2.60 0.96 23.58
C PRO A 35 -2.28 2.42 23.95
N VAL A 36 -2.06 3.25 22.94
CA VAL A 36 -1.82 4.70 23.04
C VAL A 36 -2.61 5.44 21.98
N ILE A 37 -3.11 6.64 22.32
CA ILE A 37 -3.52 7.65 21.35
C ILE A 37 -2.52 8.80 21.45
N CYS A 38 -1.86 9.12 20.35
CA CYS A 38 -0.82 10.13 20.27
C CYS A 38 -1.15 11.14 19.17
N ASN A 39 -1.20 12.43 19.52
CA ASN A 39 -1.28 13.53 18.58
C ASN A 39 0.08 14.22 18.58
N TYR A 40 0.72 14.26 17.42
CA TYR A 40 2.05 14.86 17.26
C TYR A 40 1.95 16.34 16.92
N ALA A 41 3.04 17.08 17.21
CA ALA A 41 3.09 18.53 16.98
C ALA A 41 3.01 18.93 15.49
N ASP A 42 3.33 18.01 14.57
CA ASP A 42 3.21 18.20 13.12
C ASP A 42 1.80 17.99 12.59
N GLY A 43 0.85 17.60 13.46
CA GLY A 43 -0.53 17.32 13.12
C GLY A 43 -0.80 15.85 12.74
N SER A 44 0.21 14.99 12.78
CA SER A 44 -0.01 13.56 12.61
C SER A 44 -0.63 12.95 13.86
N GLU A 45 -1.32 11.82 13.67
CA GLU A 45 -2.00 11.08 14.73
C GLU A 45 -1.62 9.60 14.66
N TYR A 46 -1.45 8.97 15.83
CA TYR A 46 -1.32 7.53 15.94
C TYR A 46 -2.24 6.98 17.00
N GLN A 47 -2.93 5.91 16.67
CA GLN A 47 -3.76 5.17 17.60
C GLN A 47 -3.43 3.68 17.47
N GLY A 48 -2.86 3.06 18.50
CA GLY A 48 -2.47 1.67 18.42
C GLY A 48 -1.62 1.21 19.59
N GLU A 49 -1.05 0.04 19.43
CA GLU A 49 -0.21 -0.59 20.44
C GLU A 49 1.21 -0.01 20.43
N TRP A 50 1.80 0.04 21.62
CA TRP A 50 3.17 0.48 21.86
C TRP A 50 3.94 -0.57 22.63
N GLN A 51 5.20 -0.68 22.31
CA GLN A 51 6.16 -1.51 23.03
C GLN A 51 7.48 -0.77 23.16
N ASP A 52 7.97 -0.62 24.41
CA ASP A 52 9.26 0.01 24.72
C ASP A 52 9.48 1.41 24.08
N GLY A 53 8.41 2.22 24.01
CA GLY A 53 8.46 3.57 23.45
C GLY A 53 8.33 3.65 21.92
N LYS A 54 7.98 2.57 21.26
CA LYS A 54 7.81 2.47 19.81
C LYS A 54 6.42 1.95 19.46
N ARG A 55 5.91 2.38 18.29
CA ARG A 55 4.72 1.80 17.69
C ARG A 55 4.99 0.33 17.41
N HIS A 56 4.04 -0.52 17.82
CA HIS A 56 4.14 -1.97 17.70
C HIS A 56 2.74 -2.58 17.58
N GLY A 57 2.63 -3.88 17.24
CA GLY A 57 1.35 -4.56 17.14
C GLY A 57 0.42 -3.92 16.12
N ILE A 58 -0.85 -3.71 16.47
CA ILE A 58 -1.85 -3.17 15.57
C ILE A 58 -2.06 -1.68 15.83
N GLY A 59 -2.11 -0.87 14.74
CA GLY A 59 -2.33 0.57 14.89
C GLY A 59 -2.77 1.27 13.62
N THR A 60 -3.31 2.47 13.81
CA THR A 60 -3.67 3.41 12.75
C THR A 60 -2.80 4.66 12.86
N TYR A 61 -2.23 5.08 11.75
CA TYR A 61 -1.50 6.35 11.63
C TYR A 61 -2.18 7.23 10.58
N ILE A 62 -2.30 8.52 10.89
CA ILE A 62 -2.78 9.54 9.96
C ILE A 62 -1.70 10.60 9.85
N SER A 63 -1.20 10.83 8.64
CA SER A 63 -0.22 11.87 8.37
C SER A 63 -0.85 13.26 8.32
N PRO A 64 -0.06 14.35 8.44
CA PRO A 64 -0.57 15.71 8.29
C PRO A 64 -1.16 16.00 6.90
N THR A 65 -0.74 15.25 5.88
CA THR A 65 -1.24 15.37 4.50
C THR A 65 -2.52 14.58 4.24
N GLY A 66 -2.96 13.72 5.19
CA GLY A 66 -4.17 12.92 5.08
C GLY A 66 -3.94 11.47 4.64
N THR A 67 -2.68 11.05 4.42
CA THR A 67 -2.39 9.61 4.24
C THR A 67 -2.75 8.85 5.51
N ARG A 68 -3.50 7.75 5.38
CA ARG A 68 -3.95 6.91 6.47
C ARG A 68 -3.47 5.48 6.28
N TYR A 69 -2.72 4.97 7.25
CA TYR A 69 -2.31 3.57 7.35
C TYR A 69 -3.02 2.87 8.49
N GLU A 70 -3.49 1.67 8.24
CA GLU A 70 -4.07 0.76 9.23
C GLU A 70 -3.44 -0.61 9.07
N GLY A 71 -2.80 -1.13 10.11
CA GLY A 71 -2.15 -2.44 9.99
C GLY A 71 -1.20 -2.75 11.13
N GLU A 72 -0.30 -3.66 10.83
CA GLU A 72 0.72 -4.14 11.76
C GLU A 72 1.91 -3.18 11.81
N TRP A 73 2.50 -3.06 12.99
CA TRP A 73 3.65 -2.20 13.30
C TRP A 73 4.73 -2.99 14.00
N GLU A 74 5.97 -2.74 13.65
CA GLU A 74 7.14 -3.27 14.32
C GLU A 74 8.21 -2.18 14.43
N ASN A 75 8.63 -1.85 15.68
CA ASN A 75 9.72 -0.89 15.94
C ASN A 75 9.58 0.47 15.24
N ASP A 76 8.38 1.08 15.22
CA ASP A 76 7.98 2.30 14.54
C ASP A 76 7.78 2.20 13.01
N GLY A 77 8.07 1.08 12.38
CA GLY A 77 7.81 0.81 10.97
C GLY A 77 6.49 0.07 10.75
N ALA A 78 5.78 0.38 9.66
CA ALA A 78 4.72 -0.49 9.18
C ALA A 78 5.33 -1.83 8.77
N SER A 79 4.73 -2.93 9.21
CA SER A 79 5.23 -4.29 8.99
C SER A 79 4.06 -5.25 8.85
N GLY A 80 4.28 -6.45 8.31
CA GLY A 80 3.18 -7.40 8.14
C GLY A 80 2.09 -6.90 7.21
N HIS A 81 0.82 -7.22 7.50
CA HIS A 81 -0.30 -6.80 6.65
C HIS A 81 -0.86 -5.45 7.06
N GLY A 82 -1.18 -4.61 6.06
CA GLY A 82 -1.81 -3.32 6.29
C GLY A 82 -2.52 -2.76 5.07
N VAL A 83 -3.37 -1.75 5.33
CA VAL A 83 -4.07 -0.97 4.31
C VAL A 83 -3.62 0.48 4.41
N CYS A 84 -3.17 1.04 3.30
CA CYS A 84 -2.80 2.44 3.19
C CYS A 84 -3.73 3.16 2.20
N HIS A 85 -4.34 4.25 2.66
CA HIS A 85 -5.04 5.23 1.83
C HIS A 85 -4.15 6.45 1.73
N TYR A 86 -3.58 6.69 0.56
CA TYR A 86 -2.69 7.82 0.31
C TYR A 86 -3.48 9.11 0.09
N ALA A 87 -2.87 10.26 0.38
CA ALA A 87 -3.49 11.57 0.25
C ALA A 87 -3.89 11.93 -1.20
N ASP A 88 -3.21 11.35 -2.19
CA ASP A 88 -3.47 11.46 -3.62
C ASP A 88 -4.67 10.61 -4.11
N GLY A 89 -5.23 9.78 -3.22
CA GLY A 89 -6.36 8.90 -3.50
C GLY A 89 -5.96 7.47 -3.89
N MET A 90 -4.66 7.15 -3.98
CA MET A 90 -4.22 5.77 -4.14
C MET A 90 -4.57 4.93 -2.92
N LYS A 91 -4.80 3.64 -3.13
CA LYS A 91 -5.01 2.67 -2.06
C LYS A 91 -4.08 1.47 -2.23
N TYR A 92 -3.39 1.09 -1.17
CA TYR A 92 -2.65 -0.17 -1.11
C TYR A 92 -3.23 -1.08 -0.01
N ASP A 93 -3.35 -2.37 -0.32
CA ASP A 93 -3.80 -3.41 0.60
C ASP A 93 -2.85 -4.60 0.44
N GLY A 94 -1.98 -4.84 1.42
CA GLY A 94 -0.94 -5.85 1.27
C GLY A 94 0.10 -5.86 2.37
N GLN A 95 1.24 -6.47 2.06
CA GLN A 95 2.33 -6.65 3.00
C GLN A 95 3.27 -5.43 2.99
N PHE A 96 3.81 -5.12 4.18
CA PHE A 96 4.80 -4.09 4.42
C PHE A 96 6.04 -4.67 5.11
N GLU A 97 7.18 -4.09 4.84
CA GLU A 97 8.43 -4.34 5.55
C GLU A 97 9.14 -3.01 5.80
N ASN A 98 9.40 -2.66 7.06
CA ASN A 98 10.04 -1.40 7.47
C ASN A 98 9.40 -0.12 6.92
N GLY A 99 8.09 -0.11 6.72
CA GLY A 99 7.33 1.03 6.20
C GLY A 99 7.18 1.06 4.67
N GLU A 100 7.80 0.14 3.95
CA GLU A 100 7.74 0.03 2.50
C GLU A 100 6.82 -1.13 2.08
N ARG A 101 6.11 -1.00 0.94
CA ARG A 101 5.32 -2.09 0.37
C ARG A 101 6.25 -3.24 0.00
N HIS A 102 5.90 -4.43 0.46
CA HIS A 102 6.70 -5.64 0.27
C HIS A 102 5.79 -6.86 0.06
N GLY A 103 6.36 -8.00 -0.42
CA GLY A 103 5.59 -9.23 -0.57
C GLY A 103 4.38 -9.06 -1.50
N LYS A 104 3.24 -9.63 -1.14
CA LYS A 104 2.02 -9.60 -1.97
C LYS A 104 1.11 -8.45 -1.56
N GLY A 105 0.49 -7.79 -2.56
CA GLY A 105 -0.48 -6.72 -2.33
C GLY A 105 -1.26 -6.32 -3.57
N VAL A 106 -2.21 -5.45 -3.35
CA VAL A 106 -3.06 -4.82 -4.37
C VAL A 106 -2.90 -3.31 -4.26
N LEU A 107 -2.54 -2.66 -5.35
CA LEU A 107 -2.48 -1.21 -5.47
C LEU A 107 -3.56 -0.75 -6.44
N ILE A 108 -4.30 0.28 -6.06
CA ILE A 108 -5.39 0.85 -6.86
C ILE A 108 -5.18 2.36 -6.98
N SER A 109 -5.19 2.88 -8.20
CA SER A 109 -5.12 4.31 -8.47
C SER A 109 -6.50 4.98 -8.39
N PRO A 110 -6.57 6.32 -8.23
CA PRO A 110 -7.83 7.08 -8.31
C PRO A 110 -8.55 6.93 -9.66
N GLU A 111 -7.80 6.70 -10.73
CA GLU A 111 -8.30 6.52 -12.09
C GLU A 111 -8.87 5.11 -12.34
N GLY A 112 -8.69 4.20 -11.39
CA GLY A 112 -9.19 2.82 -11.46
C GLY A 112 -8.18 1.80 -11.97
N ASP A 113 -6.93 2.20 -12.20
CA ASP A 113 -5.87 1.24 -12.51
C ASP A 113 -5.59 0.37 -11.28
N ARG A 114 -5.30 -0.89 -11.52
CA ARG A 114 -5.10 -1.85 -10.45
C ARG A 114 -3.89 -2.76 -10.74
N TYR A 115 -2.98 -2.83 -9.79
CA TYR A 115 -1.96 -3.87 -9.78
C TYR A 115 -2.25 -4.87 -8.67
N GLU A 116 -2.15 -6.14 -8.98
CA GLU A 116 -2.19 -7.23 -8.01
C GLU A 116 -0.98 -8.13 -8.23
N GLY A 117 -0.09 -8.20 -7.25
CA GLY A 117 1.14 -8.95 -7.43
C GLY A 117 2.14 -8.77 -6.30
N GLN A 118 3.40 -8.95 -6.64
CA GLN A 118 4.50 -8.86 -5.70
C GLN A 118 5.15 -7.48 -5.73
N PHE A 119 5.56 -7.04 -4.53
CA PHE A 119 6.25 -5.79 -4.28
C PHE A 119 7.60 -6.06 -3.60
N LYS A 120 8.56 -5.20 -3.86
CA LYS A 120 9.83 -5.16 -3.15
C LYS A 120 10.33 -3.73 -3.06
N TYR A 121 10.47 -3.22 -1.84
CA TYR A 121 10.94 -1.85 -1.56
C TYR A 121 10.12 -0.80 -2.34
N ASP A 122 8.80 -0.85 -2.17
CA ASP A 122 7.80 0.00 -2.86
C ASP A 122 7.64 -0.21 -4.38
N LEU A 123 8.45 -1.05 -5.00
CA LEU A 123 8.43 -1.31 -6.44
C LEU A 123 7.66 -2.60 -6.78
N LEU A 124 6.99 -2.62 -7.93
CA LEU A 124 6.45 -3.84 -8.52
C LEU A 124 7.62 -4.78 -8.83
N ASN A 125 7.57 -6.02 -8.32
CA ASN A 125 8.69 -6.94 -8.45
C ASN A 125 8.22 -8.39 -8.31
N GLY A 126 8.48 -9.22 -9.30
CA GLY A 126 8.00 -10.60 -9.37
C GLY A 126 6.70 -10.73 -10.18
N GLU A 127 5.94 -11.78 -9.92
CA GLU A 127 4.71 -12.07 -10.66
C GLU A 127 3.58 -11.12 -10.26
N GLY A 128 2.82 -10.64 -11.26
CA GLY A 128 1.69 -9.76 -11.06
C GLY A 128 0.82 -9.56 -12.29
N ILE A 129 -0.31 -8.90 -12.04
CA ILE A 129 -1.28 -8.50 -13.07
C ILE A 129 -1.49 -7.00 -12.91
N TYR A 130 -1.29 -6.26 -13.98
CA TYR A 130 -1.65 -4.85 -14.09
C TYR A 130 -2.89 -4.71 -14.96
N ILE A 131 -3.90 -4.01 -14.48
CA ILE A 131 -5.17 -3.77 -15.16
C ILE A 131 -5.38 -2.26 -15.23
N TRP A 132 -5.47 -1.72 -16.43
CA TRP A 132 -5.83 -0.30 -16.65
C TRP A 132 -7.33 -0.08 -16.47
N GLY A 133 -7.73 1.14 -16.17
CA GLY A 133 -9.12 1.51 -15.95
C GLY A 133 -10.05 1.26 -17.14
N ASP A 134 -9.50 1.12 -18.34
CA ASP A 134 -10.23 0.76 -19.57
C ASP A 134 -10.35 -0.75 -19.83
N GLY A 135 -9.79 -1.58 -18.93
CA GLY A 135 -9.88 -3.04 -19.01
C GLY A 135 -8.74 -3.74 -19.75
N VAL A 136 -7.83 -2.98 -20.37
CA VAL A 136 -6.55 -3.54 -20.87
C VAL A 136 -5.76 -4.10 -19.70
N ARG A 137 -5.05 -5.20 -19.88
CA ARG A 137 -4.24 -5.78 -18.80
C ARG A 137 -2.93 -6.39 -19.27
N SER A 138 -1.99 -6.52 -18.34
CA SER A 138 -0.72 -7.22 -18.53
C SER A 138 -0.46 -8.19 -17.40
N GLU A 139 -0.08 -9.41 -17.72
CA GLU A 139 0.17 -10.49 -16.77
C GLU A 139 1.58 -11.04 -16.95
N GLY A 140 2.32 -11.21 -15.85
CA GLY A 140 3.65 -11.84 -15.86
C GLY A 140 4.61 -11.21 -14.88
N GLU A 141 5.89 -11.22 -15.23
CA GLU A 141 6.98 -10.79 -14.36
C GLU A 141 7.23 -9.28 -14.47
N PHE A 142 7.34 -8.64 -13.32
CA PHE A 142 7.74 -7.24 -13.16
C PHE A 142 9.11 -7.18 -12.46
N ARG A 143 9.95 -6.22 -12.81
CA ARG A 143 11.26 -5.97 -12.20
C ARG A 143 11.47 -4.48 -11.99
N GLU A 144 11.82 -4.10 -10.77
CA GLU A 144 12.14 -2.70 -10.42
C GLU A 144 11.07 -1.70 -10.90
N GLY A 145 9.80 -2.04 -10.73
CA GLY A 145 8.65 -1.22 -11.11
C GLY A 145 8.20 -1.39 -12.58
N LYS A 146 8.92 -2.14 -13.41
CA LYS A 146 8.66 -2.26 -14.84
C LYS A 146 8.17 -3.65 -15.24
N PRO A 147 7.29 -3.76 -16.24
CA PRO A 147 7.00 -5.05 -16.85
C PRO A 147 8.27 -5.59 -17.52
N TRP A 148 8.57 -6.85 -17.25
CA TRP A 148 9.80 -7.49 -17.74
C TRP A 148 9.50 -8.60 -18.75
N ASN A 149 8.72 -9.61 -18.32
CA ASN A 149 8.24 -10.67 -19.16
C ASN A 149 6.72 -10.75 -18.96
N VAL A 150 5.95 -10.07 -19.80
CA VAL A 150 4.50 -9.97 -19.65
C VAL A 150 3.78 -10.23 -20.96
N VAL A 151 2.58 -10.79 -20.86
CA VAL A 151 1.61 -10.90 -21.95
C VAL A 151 0.58 -9.79 -21.76
N GLY A 152 0.36 -8.99 -22.81
CA GLY A 152 -0.67 -7.95 -22.86
C GLY A 152 -1.96 -8.49 -23.47
N TYR A 153 -3.09 -8.08 -22.89
CA TYR A 153 -4.44 -8.42 -23.36
C TYR A 153 -5.23 -7.14 -23.56
N ASP A 154 -6.07 -7.11 -24.56
CA ASP A 154 -7.03 -6.03 -24.78
C ASP A 154 -8.24 -6.11 -23.82
N GLU A 155 -9.17 -5.16 -23.94
CA GLU A 155 -10.39 -5.09 -23.13
C GLU A 155 -11.34 -6.30 -23.31
N TYR A 156 -11.16 -7.08 -24.39
CA TYR A 156 -11.93 -8.31 -24.65
C TYR A 156 -11.22 -9.58 -24.17
N GLY A 157 -9.97 -9.44 -23.70
CA GLY A 157 -9.15 -10.54 -23.24
C GLY A 157 -8.35 -11.26 -24.32
N GLU A 158 -8.28 -10.69 -25.53
CA GLU A 158 -7.46 -11.21 -26.61
C GLU A 158 -6.01 -10.78 -26.43
N ILE A 159 -5.07 -11.66 -26.75
CA ILE A 159 -3.63 -11.34 -26.66
C ILE A 159 -3.29 -10.28 -27.69
N CYS A 160 -2.75 -9.15 -27.24
CA CYS A 160 -2.43 -8.01 -28.09
C CYS A 160 -0.96 -7.61 -28.03
N GLY A 161 -0.17 -8.10 -27.10
CA GLY A 161 1.25 -7.77 -26.98
C GLY A 161 2.05 -8.78 -26.18
N LEU A 162 3.37 -8.76 -26.38
CA LEU A 162 4.33 -9.59 -25.66
C LEU A 162 5.57 -8.77 -25.35
N LEU A 163 5.93 -8.61 -24.09
CA LEU A 163 7.23 -8.10 -23.68
C LEU A 163 8.11 -9.27 -23.23
N VAL A 164 9.34 -9.26 -23.69
CA VAL A 164 10.40 -10.19 -23.25
C VAL A 164 11.64 -9.37 -22.92
N ASP A 165 12.20 -9.57 -21.72
CA ASP A 165 13.34 -8.81 -21.22
C ASP A 165 13.12 -7.29 -21.27
N GLY A 166 11.88 -6.84 -20.95
CA GLY A 166 11.46 -5.43 -20.97
C GLY A 166 11.34 -4.81 -22.36
N LYS A 167 11.39 -5.61 -23.43
CA LYS A 167 11.28 -5.13 -24.81
C LYS A 167 10.04 -5.71 -25.48
N LEU A 168 9.27 -4.82 -26.11
CA LEU A 168 8.12 -5.22 -26.91
C LEU A 168 8.59 -6.05 -28.12
N GLN A 169 8.11 -7.30 -28.19
CA GLN A 169 8.48 -8.24 -29.27
C GLN A 169 7.47 -8.19 -30.41
N GLU A 170 6.18 -8.31 -30.08
CA GLU A 170 5.11 -8.33 -31.05
C GLU A 170 3.92 -7.51 -30.53
N VAL A 171 3.27 -6.80 -31.42
CA VAL A 171 1.96 -6.17 -31.22
C VAL A 171 1.02 -6.83 -32.21
N TYR A 172 0.07 -7.58 -31.74
CA TYR A 172 -0.99 -8.11 -32.60
C TYR A 172 -1.92 -6.95 -32.94
N THR A 173 -1.84 -6.47 -34.17
CA THR A 173 -2.67 -5.37 -34.70
C THR A 173 -4.06 -5.90 -35.03
N GLY A 174 -4.83 -6.30 -34.04
CA GLY A 174 -6.27 -6.31 -34.11
C GLY A 174 -6.80 -4.87 -34.09
N SER A 175 -8.07 -4.67 -34.34
CA SER A 175 -8.73 -3.36 -34.29
C SER A 175 -8.85 -2.79 -32.87
N HIS A 176 -8.27 -3.44 -31.86
CA HIS A 176 -8.44 -3.16 -30.45
C HIS A 176 -7.17 -2.59 -29.81
N ARG A 177 -7.36 -1.78 -28.75
CA ARG A 177 -6.27 -1.14 -28.01
C ARG A 177 -5.44 -2.14 -27.23
N CYS A 178 -4.12 -2.00 -27.32
CA CYS A 178 -3.16 -2.66 -26.45
C CYS A 178 -2.34 -1.61 -25.70
N ALA A 179 -1.83 -1.94 -24.53
CA ALA A 179 -0.91 -1.04 -23.82
C ALA A 179 0.35 -0.80 -24.65
N THR A 180 0.73 0.46 -24.78
CA THR A 180 1.89 0.89 -25.56
C THR A 180 3.18 0.87 -24.71
N GLN A 181 4.34 0.86 -25.36
CA GLN A 181 5.63 0.96 -24.66
C GLN A 181 5.72 2.23 -23.81
N SER A 182 5.08 3.34 -24.23
CA SER A 182 5.07 4.59 -23.47
C SER A 182 4.21 4.50 -22.21
N GLU A 183 3.06 3.84 -22.25
CA GLU A 183 2.20 3.64 -21.07
C GLU A 183 2.90 2.84 -19.98
N TYR A 184 3.68 1.82 -20.35
CA TYR A 184 4.52 1.10 -19.40
C TYR A 184 5.61 1.98 -18.77
N GLN A 185 6.10 3.01 -19.47
CA GLN A 185 7.12 3.94 -18.96
C GLN A 185 6.52 5.08 -18.11
N GLU A 186 5.32 5.54 -18.43
CA GLU A 186 4.60 6.61 -17.70
C GLU A 186 4.15 6.11 -16.33
N GLU A 187 3.66 4.88 -16.24
CA GLU A 187 3.26 4.25 -14.97
C GLU A 187 4.42 4.14 -13.97
N GLU A 188 5.65 3.88 -14.46
CA GLU A 188 6.83 3.90 -13.61
C GLU A 188 7.00 5.25 -12.91
N THR A 189 6.86 6.33 -13.64
CA THR A 189 7.03 7.69 -13.11
C THR A 189 5.95 8.02 -12.09
N LYS A 190 4.70 7.64 -12.34
CA LYS A 190 3.55 7.90 -11.48
C LYS A 190 3.65 7.14 -10.15
N LEU A 191 3.98 5.84 -10.21
CA LEU A 191 4.11 4.99 -9.02
C LEU A 191 5.34 5.30 -8.15
N LEU A 192 6.42 5.88 -8.75
CA LEU A 192 7.69 6.18 -8.06
C LEU A 192 7.75 7.60 -7.47
N THR A 193 7.07 8.58 -8.07
CA THR A 193 7.20 9.99 -7.68
C THR A 193 6.33 10.37 -6.49
N GLU A 194 5.24 9.68 -6.24
CA GLU A 194 4.27 10.02 -5.19
C GLU A 194 4.67 9.50 -3.80
N ASN A 195 5.58 8.52 -3.72
CA ASN A 195 6.03 7.94 -2.45
C ASN A 195 7.23 8.66 -1.80
N ARG A 196 7.78 9.75 -2.39
CA ARG A 196 8.96 10.46 -1.87
C ARG A 196 8.66 11.85 -1.27
N ARG A 197 7.39 12.17 -1.00
CA ARG A 197 7.00 13.46 -0.38
C ARG A 197 6.31 13.28 0.94
#